data_82abadb9f888dfd6e8abeb19cf92c537
#
_entry.id   82abadb9f888dfd6e8abeb19cf92c537
#
_cell.length_a   1.000
_cell.length_b   1.000
_cell.length_c   1.000
_cell.angle_alpha   90.00
_cell.angle_beta   90.00
_cell.angle_gamma   90.00
#
_symmetry.space_group_name_H-M   'P 1'
#
loop_
_entity.id
_entity.type
_entity.pdbx_description
1 polymer ?
#
loop_
_entity_poly.entity_id
_entity_poly.type
_entity_poly.pdbx_seq_one_letter_code
_entity_poly.pdbx_strand_id
1 'polypeptide(L)'
;MNLIEKTMKMKNWAVVGATTKESRYGYKIVKKLSENNYNVYPVNPKFEKVNGLKCSADLNSIQEEIDVVDMVVNPKQGIKVMEEIKELGIKYVWLQPGTRSQEIRDFAAEHGIEIIEDCIYARL
;
A
#
# COMPACT_ATOMS: atom_id res chain seq x y z
N MET A 1 12.36 11.26 -14.62
CA MET A 1 11.34 11.16 -13.55
C MET A 1 11.79 10.08 -12.56
N ASN A 2 11.89 10.41 -11.27
CA ASN A 2 12.26 9.43 -10.25
C ASN A 2 11.05 8.58 -9.86
N LEU A 3 11.28 7.54 -9.03
CA LEU A 3 10.23 6.62 -8.62
C LEU A 3 9.11 7.29 -7.82
N ILE A 4 9.47 8.29 -7.01
CA ILE A 4 8.47 9.03 -6.23
C ILE A 4 7.51 9.74 -7.18
N GLU A 5 8.03 10.51 -8.12
CA GLU A 5 7.19 11.24 -9.09
C GLU A 5 6.40 10.29 -9.97
N LYS A 6 7.03 9.22 -10.44
CA LYS A 6 6.40 8.23 -11.32
C LYS A 6 5.21 7.59 -10.63
N THR A 7 5.38 7.10 -9.41
CA THR A 7 4.31 6.41 -8.68
C THR A 7 3.22 7.38 -8.23
N MET A 8 3.57 8.60 -7.87
CA MET A 8 2.55 9.60 -7.47
C MET A 8 1.62 10.00 -8.62
N LYS A 9 2.00 9.74 -9.87
CA LYS A 9 1.14 9.96 -11.03
C LYS A 9 0.22 8.77 -11.33
N MET A 10 0.47 7.62 -10.72
CA MET A 10 -0.38 6.45 -10.86
C MET A 10 -1.59 6.59 -9.96
N LYS A 11 -2.75 6.15 -10.42
CA LYS A 11 -4.01 6.47 -9.75
C LYS A 11 -4.57 5.38 -8.86
N ASN A 12 -4.19 4.12 -9.06
CA ASN A 12 -4.79 3.00 -8.35
C ASN A 12 -3.87 2.52 -7.23
N TRP A 13 -4.23 2.88 -6.00
CA TRP A 13 -3.42 2.59 -4.81
C TRP A 13 -4.15 1.67 -3.85
N ALA A 14 -3.51 0.58 -3.46
CA ALA A 14 -4.00 -0.26 -2.37
C ALA A 14 -3.25 0.13 -1.10
N VAL A 15 -3.97 0.29 0.01
CA VAL A 15 -3.38 0.61 1.31
C VAL A 15 -3.53 -0.60 2.21
N VAL A 16 -2.43 -1.32 2.43
CA VAL A 16 -2.41 -2.52 3.27
C VAL A 16 -2.12 -2.14 4.71
N GLY A 17 -3.05 -2.48 5.60
CA GLY A 17 -3.02 -2.02 6.99
C GLY A 17 -4.00 -0.88 7.22
N ALA A 18 -4.97 -0.70 6.32
CA ALA A 18 -6.04 0.28 6.50
C ALA A 18 -6.83 -0.01 7.76
N THR A 19 -7.31 1.04 8.42
CA THR A 19 -8.05 0.91 9.67
C THR A 19 -9.11 2.00 9.79
N THR A 20 -10.12 1.73 10.61
CA THR A 20 -11.15 2.73 10.93
C THR A 20 -10.72 3.68 12.05
N LYS A 21 -9.58 3.44 12.68
CA LYS A 21 -9.04 4.29 13.75
C LYS A 21 -8.44 5.55 13.16
N GLU A 22 -9.11 6.68 13.33
CA GLU A 22 -8.78 7.95 12.69
C GLU A 22 -7.41 8.52 13.08
N SER A 23 -6.89 8.15 14.24
CA SER A 23 -5.58 8.61 14.70
C SER A 23 -4.41 7.87 14.04
N ARG A 24 -4.67 6.77 13.35
CA ARG A 24 -3.63 5.94 12.75
C ARG A 24 -3.39 6.27 11.27
N TYR A 25 -2.17 6.05 10.82
CA TYR A 25 -1.80 6.31 9.43
C TYR A 25 -2.59 5.47 8.43
N GLY A 26 -2.97 4.25 8.79
CA GLY A 26 -3.80 3.42 7.91
C GLY A 26 -5.16 4.03 7.59
N TYR A 27 -5.67 4.92 8.44
CA TYR A 27 -6.86 5.71 8.14
C TYR A 27 -6.51 7.00 7.43
N LYS A 28 -5.54 7.74 7.97
CA LYS A 28 -5.16 9.06 7.44
C LYS A 28 -4.71 9.00 5.99
N ILE A 29 -3.98 7.96 5.62
CA ILE A 29 -3.49 7.78 4.26
C ILE A 29 -4.64 7.49 3.31
N VAL A 30 -5.55 6.59 3.68
CA VAL A 30 -6.74 6.27 2.88
C VAL A 30 -7.53 7.56 2.61
N LYS A 31 -7.80 8.33 3.65
CA LYS A 31 -8.55 9.57 3.54
C LYS A 31 -7.84 10.59 2.64
N LYS A 32 -6.55 10.80 2.86
CA LYS A 32 -5.80 11.83 2.11
C LYS A 32 -5.63 11.46 0.64
N LEU A 33 -5.37 10.20 0.34
CA LEU A 33 -5.32 9.74 -1.05
C LEU A 33 -6.67 9.96 -1.74
N SER A 34 -7.77 9.60 -1.07
CA SER A 34 -9.12 9.83 -1.60
C SER A 34 -9.38 11.29 -1.89
N GLU A 35 -8.98 12.17 -0.97
CA GLU A 35 -9.17 13.62 -1.11
C GLU A 35 -8.32 14.21 -2.24
N ASN A 36 -7.27 13.52 -2.65
CA ASN A 36 -6.37 13.95 -3.73
C ASN A 36 -6.63 13.22 -5.05
N ASN A 37 -7.85 12.69 -5.22
CA ASN A 37 -8.33 12.12 -6.48
C ASN A 37 -7.66 10.80 -6.89
N TYR A 38 -7.12 10.05 -5.93
CA TYR A 38 -6.65 8.70 -6.20
C TYR A 38 -7.79 7.70 -6.03
N ASN A 39 -7.72 6.59 -6.75
CA ASN A 39 -8.59 5.44 -6.52
C ASN A 39 -7.94 4.60 -5.42
N VAL A 40 -8.58 4.52 -4.27
CA VAL A 40 -7.98 3.91 -3.08
C VAL A 40 -8.71 2.62 -2.74
N TYR A 41 -7.95 1.58 -2.53
CA TYR A 41 -8.45 0.24 -2.18
C TYR A 41 -7.88 -0.16 -0.83
N PRO A 42 -8.65 0.09 0.27
CA PRO A 42 -8.19 -0.31 1.61
C PRO A 42 -8.13 -1.82 1.75
N VAL A 43 -7.12 -2.33 2.46
CA VAL A 43 -6.94 -3.76 2.70
C VAL A 43 -6.72 -4.02 4.18
N ASN A 44 -7.63 -4.77 4.79
CA ASN A 44 -7.51 -5.28 6.15
C ASN A 44 -8.62 -6.30 6.38
N PRO A 45 -8.29 -7.54 6.84
CA PRO A 45 -9.32 -8.56 7.05
C PRO A 45 -10.32 -8.25 8.15
N LYS A 46 -10.04 -7.25 9.01
CA LYS A 46 -10.90 -6.91 10.15
C LYS A 46 -12.05 -5.97 9.82
N PHE A 47 -12.01 -5.30 8.67
CA PHE A 47 -12.99 -4.25 8.37
C PHE A 47 -13.65 -4.47 7.01
N GLU A 48 -14.94 -4.16 6.93
CA GLU A 48 -15.68 -4.18 5.66
C GLU A 48 -15.55 -2.86 4.91
N LYS A 49 -15.41 -1.76 5.65
CA LYS A 49 -15.26 -0.42 5.10
C LYS A 49 -14.26 0.39 5.90
N VAL A 50 -13.52 1.24 5.21
CA VAL A 50 -12.62 2.23 5.80
C VAL A 50 -12.86 3.55 5.08
N ASN A 51 -13.16 4.59 5.83
CA ASN A 51 -13.47 5.92 5.27
C ASN A 51 -14.55 5.87 4.16
N GLY A 52 -15.56 5.02 4.36
CA GLY A 52 -16.65 4.86 3.40
C GLY A 52 -16.33 4.03 2.17
N LEU A 53 -15.08 3.57 2.04
CA LEU A 53 -14.65 2.74 0.90
C LEU A 53 -14.69 1.27 1.28
N LYS A 54 -15.07 0.42 0.32
CA LYS A 54 -15.04 -1.02 0.51
C LYS A 54 -13.62 -1.46 0.87
N CYS A 55 -13.49 -2.22 1.95
CA CYS A 55 -12.22 -2.76 2.41
C CYS A 55 -12.15 -4.24 2.05
N SER A 56 -11.07 -4.66 1.42
CA SER A 56 -10.86 -6.05 1.03
C SER A 56 -10.01 -6.76 2.08
N ALA A 57 -10.20 -8.06 2.23
CA ALA A 57 -9.46 -8.84 3.22
C ALA A 57 -7.98 -8.97 2.86
N ASP A 58 -7.68 -9.04 1.57
CA ASP A 58 -6.32 -9.15 1.04
C ASP A 58 -6.27 -8.52 -0.36
N LEU A 59 -5.06 -8.45 -0.93
CA LEU A 59 -4.87 -7.88 -2.27
C LEU A 59 -5.54 -8.73 -3.36
N ASN A 60 -5.53 -10.05 -3.19
CA ASN A 60 -6.13 -10.95 -4.18
C ASN A 60 -7.64 -10.74 -4.32
N SER A 61 -8.29 -10.21 -3.30
CA SER A 61 -9.74 -9.96 -3.33
C SER A 61 -10.13 -8.71 -4.09
N ILE A 62 -9.16 -7.87 -4.45
CA ILE A 62 -9.40 -6.66 -5.23
C ILE A 62 -9.49 -7.03 -6.70
N GLN A 63 -10.62 -6.70 -7.35
CA GLN A 63 -10.83 -7.02 -8.75
C GLN A 63 -10.22 -5.99 -9.70
N GLU A 64 -10.05 -4.76 -9.23
CA GLU A 64 -9.50 -3.67 -9.99
C GLU A 64 -7.97 -3.80 -10.10
N GLU A 65 -7.38 -3.20 -11.14
CA GLU A 65 -5.96 -3.18 -11.31
C GLU A 65 -5.29 -2.25 -10.29
N ILE A 66 -4.26 -2.73 -9.62
CA ILE A 66 -3.51 -1.96 -8.62
C ILE A 66 -2.16 -1.55 -9.22
N ASP A 67 -1.87 -0.25 -9.20
CA ASP A 67 -0.59 0.28 -9.67
C ASP A 67 0.45 0.31 -8.57
N VAL A 68 0.06 0.71 -7.36
CA VAL A 68 0.98 0.91 -6.24
C VAL A 68 0.35 0.35 -4.96
N VAL A 69 1.16 -0.33 -4.15
CA VAL A 69 0.76 -0.75 -2.80
C VAL A 69 1.47 0.13 -1.79
N ASP A 70 0.70 0.72 -0.89
CA ASP A 70 1.25 1.44 0.26
C ASP A 70 1.19 0.53 1.47
N MET A 71 2.34 0.19 2.02
CA MET A 71 2.49 -0.76 3.12
C MET A 71 2.45 -0.04 4.46
N VAL A 72 1.46 -0.37 5.30
CA VAL A 72 1.29 0.23 6.63
C VAL A 72 1.29 -0.83 7.74
N VAL A 73 1.52 -2.10 7.40
CA VAL A 73 1.66 -3.18 8.38
C VAL A 73 3.12 -3.35 8.80
N ASN A 74 3.36 -4.02 9.93
CA ASN A 74 4.72 -4.28 10.41
C ASN A 74 5.46 -5.22 9.45
N PRO A 75 6.82 -5.29 9.54
CA PRO A 75 7.61 -6.10 8.59
C PRO A 75 7.28 -7.59 8.59
N LYS A 76 6.87 -8.14 9.73
CA LYS A 76 6.52 -9.56 9.83
C LYS A 76 5.30 -9.89 8.98
N GLN A 77 4.30 -9.00 8.98
CA GLN A 77 3.15 -9.13 8.10
C GLN A 77 3.49 -8.70 6.69
N GLY A 78 4.33 -7.68 6.57
CA GLY A 78 4.71 -7.10 5.29
C GLY A 78 5.39 -8.09 4.34
N ILE A 79 6.22 -9.00 4.86
CA ILE A 79 6.88 -9.98 3.99
C ILE A 79 5.87 -10.92 3.33
N LYS A 80 4.78 -11.24 4.02
CA LYS A 80 3.70 -12.06 3.46
C LYS A 80 2.95 -11.31 2.37
N VAL A 81 2.76 -10.00 2.57
CA VAL A 81 2.11 -9.15 1.57
C VAL A 81 2.99 -9.03 0.33
N MET A 82 4.32 -8.97 0.49
CA MET A 82 5.25 -8.95 -0.63
C MET A 82 5.11 -10.18 -1.52
N GLU A 83 4.86 -11.35 -0.94
CA GLU A 83 4.62 -12.57 -1.72
C GLU A 83 3.36 -12.44 -2.56
N GLU A 84 2.31 -11.86 -2.00
CA GLU A 84 1.05 -11.60 -2.70
C GLU A 84 1.26 -10.58 -3.84
N ILE A 85 2.02 -9.53 -3.57
CA ILE A 85 2.37 -8.51 -4.55
C ILE A 85 3.10 -9.14 -5.75
N LYS A 86 4.06 -10.01 -5.46
CA LYS A 86 4.80 -10.74 -6.50
C LYS A 86 3.86 -11.56 -7.39
N GLU A 87 2.96 -12.32 -6.77
CA GLU A 87 2.04 -13.18 -7.50
C GLU A 87 1.08 -12.40 -8.39
N LEU A 88 0.67 -11.22 -7.94
CA LEU A 88 -0.24 -10.35 -8.69
C LEU A 88 0.49 -9.52 -9.76
N GLY A 89 1.80 -9.54 -9.79
CA GLY A 89 2.57 -8.79 -10.78
C GLY A 89 2.60 -7.29 -10.52
N ILE A 90 2.34 -6.87 -9.30
CA ILE A 90 2.42 -5.45 -8.92
C ILE A 90 3.89 -5.07 -8.79
N LYS A 91 4.29 -3.93 -9.35
CA LYS A 91 5.71 -3.55 -9.45
C LYS A 91 6.16 -2.52 -8.43
N TYR A 92 5.26 -1.75 -7.84
CA TYR A 92 5.64 -0.60 -7.02
C TYR A 92 5.03 -0.69 -5.63
N VAL A 93 5.88 -0.53 -4.61
CA VAL A 93 5.47 -0.59 -3.20
C VAL A 93 6.11 0.58 -2.46
N TRP A 94 5.27 1.35 -1.75
CA TRP A 94 5.75 2.35 -0.81
C TRP A 94 5.80 1.72 0.58
N LEU A 95 6.95 1.82 1.23
CA LEU A 95 7.15 1.34 2.59
C LEU A 95 7.15 2.52 3.55
N GLN A 96 6.05 2.69 4.27
CA GLN A 96 5.92 3.72 5.29
C GLN A 96 6.94 3.48 6.42
N PRO A 97 7.29 4.51 7.21
CA PRO A 97 8.13 4.29 8.40
C PRO A 97 7.52 3.20 9.29
N GLY A 98 8.37 2.31 9.80
CA GLY A 98 7.93 1.19 10.64
C GLY A 98 7.56 -0.08 9.90
N THR A 99 7.63 -0.07 8.57
CA THR A 99 7.27 -1.25 7.75
C THR A 99 8.46 -1.86 7.03
N ARG A 100 9.64 -1.30 7.23
CA ARG A 100 10.85 -1.62 6.45
C ARG A 100 11.68 -2.70 7.13
N SER A 101 12.26 -3.59 6.33
CA SER A 101 13.21 -4.59 6.79
C SER A 101 14.13 -5.00 5.66
N GLN A 102 15.29 -5.55 6.02
CA GLN A 102 16.23 -6.05 5.01
C GLN A 102 15.62 -7.23 4.25
N GLU A 103 14.84 -8.07 4.93
CA GLU A 103 14.16 -9.20 4.30
C GLU A 103 13.23 -8.73 3.17
N ILE A 104 12.47 -7.66 3.42
CA ILE A 104 11.57 -7.09 2.40
C ILE A 104 12.38 -6.50 1.24
N ARG A 105 13.48 -5.79 1.54
CA ARG A 105 14.34 -5.22 0.50
C ARG A 105 14.94 -6.30 -0.38
N ASP A 106 15.43 -7.39 0.22
CA ASP A 106 16.03 -8.50 -0.51
C ASP A 106 14.99 -9.21 -1.39
N PHE A 107 13.80 -9.43 -0.85
CA PHE A 107 12.69 -10.03 -1.59
C PHE A 107 12.33 -9.17 -2.81
N ALA A 108 12.21 -7.88 -2.62
CA ALA A 108 11.87 -6.95 -3.68
C ALA A 108 12.92 -6.97 -4.80
N ALA A 109 14.21 -6.92 -4.42
CA ALA A 109 15.32 -6.97 -5.38
C ALA A 109 15.32 -8.28 -6.18
N GLU A 110 15.08 -9.39 -5.51
CA GLU A 110 15.06 -10.71 -6.15
C GLU A 110 13.93 -10.85 -7.16
N HIS A 111 12.79 -10.20 -6.93
CA HIS A 111 11.58 -10.36 -7.74
C HIS A 111 11.25 -9.15 -8.61
N GLY A 112 12.17 -8.20 -8.73
CA GLY A 112 11.96 -7.04 -9.59
C GLY A 112 10.87 -6.08 -9.14
N ILE A 113 10.59 -6.05 -7.84
CA ILE A 113 9.64 -5.12 -7.25
C ILE A 113 10.41 -3.86 -6.81
N GLU A 114 9.94 -2.70 -7.24
CA GLU A 114 10.57 -1.44 -6.87
C GLU A 114 9.94 -0.88 -5.62
N ILE A 115 10.76 -0.62 -4.59
CA ILE A 115 10.28 -0.09 -3.32
C ILE A 115 10.67 1.37 -3.16
N ILE A 116 9.78 2.15 -2.57
CA ILE A 116 9.98 3.55 -2.23
C ILE A 116 9.88 3.65 -0.70
N GLU A 117 10.98 3.98 -0.04
CA GLU A 117 11.01 4.12 1.42
C GLU A 117 10.73 5.56 1.79
N ASP A 118 9.45 5.92 1.75
CA ASP A 118 8.99 7.28 2.01
C ASP A 118 7.56 7.24 2.53
N CYS A 119 7.07 8.38 2.99
CA CYS A 119 5.72 8.52 3.53
C CYS A 119 4.84 9.24 2.52
N ILE A 120 3.86 8.56 1.94
CA ILE A 120 2.96 9.18 0.98
C ILE A 120 2.11 10.28 1.65
N TYR A 121 1.76 10.10 2.92
CA TYR A 121 1.00 11.11 3.65
C TYR A 121 1.72 12.47 3.69
N ALA A 122 3.04 12.45 3.86
CA ALA A 122 3.85 13.66 3.88
C ALA A 122 3.99 14.30 2.50
N ARG A 123 3.76 13.57 1.44
CA ARG A 123 3.90 14.05 0.06
C ARG A 123 2.61 14.62 -0.54
N LEU A 124 1.48 14.32 0.08
CA LEU A 124 0.17 14.75 -0.44
C LEU A 124 -0.27 16.13 0.08
#